data_be3b98cf33d19f54b6a5034b923afafd
#
_entry.id   be3b98cf33d19f54b6a5034b923afafd
#
_cell.length_a   1.000
_cell.length_b   1.000
_cell.length_c   1.000
_cell.angle_alpha   90.00
_cell.angle_beta   90.00
_cell.angle_gamma   90.00
#
_symmetry.space_group_name_H-M   'P 1'
#
loop_
_entity.id
_entity.type
_entity.pdbx_description
1 polymer ?
#
loop_
_entity_poly.entity_id
_entity_poly.type
_entity_poly.pdbx_seq_one_letter_code
_entity_poly.pdbx_strand_id
1 'polypeptide(L)'
;AIIPNIEEINAWLGGGENTVIRSTYRPAIAEFSVLRSSGSGVNKSVRLDMHPHAQQRQYSIHGFLDRSNFQYVNPQTRRTKTYTFTSTKALAVGAARKVLSMGTTAIFAANKRGNQGAIGLAEELIKQLEYPLALPNPVDYADIEALRTRIDYLETEFGAGWIGARSLRNGAVLHHGDIPQETREVLEELLRDRRIQLVICTSTLAEGVNLPIRSLVLYSVQRRV
;
A
#
# COMPACT_ATOMS: atom_id res chain seq x y z
N ALA A 1 13.64 12.77 8.79
CA ALA A 1 14.43 11.64 9.26
C ALA A 1 14.48 11.67 10.78
N ILE A 2 14.25 10.55 11.43
CA ILE A 2 14.53 10.40 12.87
C ILE A 2 15.95 9.85 12.95
N ILE A 3 16.87 10.67 13.41
CA ILE A 3 18.26 10.26 13.64
C ILE A 3 18.34 9.88 15.12
N PRO A 4 18.49 8.59 15.47
CA PRO A 4 18.77 8.21 16.83
C PRO A 4 20.17 8.71 17.21
N ASN A 5 20.38 9.06 18.47
CA ASN A 5 21.67 9.51 19.01
C ASN A 5 22.26 10.75 18.33
N ILE A 6 21.42 11.72 18.03
CA ILE A 6 21.86 12.95 17.33
C ILE A 6 22.93 13.72 18.12
N GLU A 7 22.93 13.61 19.45
CA GLU A 7 23.93 14.22 20.34
C GLU A 7 25.31 13.60 20.12
N GLU A 8 25.40 12.28 20.00
CA GLU A 8 26.66 11.57 19.75
C GLU A 8 27.23 11.91 18.39
N ILE A 9 26.34 12.00 17.37
CA ILE A 9 26.71 12.40 16.02
C ILE A 9 27.19 13.85 16.02
N ASN A 10 26.49 14.74 16.71
CA ASN A 10 26.89 16.14 16.84
C ASN A 10 28.27 16.29 17.52
N ALA A 11 28.49 15.56 18.60
CA ALA A 11 29.79 15.55 19.29
C ALA A 11 30.90 15.00 18.40
N TRP A 12 30.62 13.94 17.64
CA TRP A 12 31.57 13.37 16.68
C TRP A 12 31.92 14.34 15.55
N LEU A 13 30.96 15.16 15.10
CA LEU A 13 31.17 16.23 14.12
C LEU A 13 31.82 17.50 14.71
N GLY A 14 32.18 17.51 15.99
CA GLY A 14 32.81 18.65 16.68
C GLY A 14 31.84 19.75 17.08
N GLY A 15 30.52 19.46 17.13
CA GLY A 15 29.51 20.39 17.58
C GLY A 15 29.45 20.52 19.10
N GLY A 16 29.16 21.72 19.60
CA GLY A 16 28.92 21.99 21.04
C GLY A 16 27.49 21.67 21.47
N GLU A 17 27.21 21.76 22.79
CA GLU A 17 25.91 21.42 23.38
C GLU A 17 24.71 22.17 22.76
N ASN A 18 24.91 23.37 22.23
CA ASN A 18 23.85 24.23 21.68
C ASN A 18 23.73 24.17 20.13
N THR A 19 24.44 23.27 19.45
CA THR A 19 24.42 23.19 17.98
C THR A 19 23.33 22.24 17.46
N VAL A 20 22.68 21.48 18.32
CA VAL A 20 21.56 20.61 17.94
C VAL A 20 20.23 21.34 18.07
N ILE A 21 19.61 21.68 16.96
CA ILE A 21 18.27 22.25 16.94
C ILE A 21 17.26 21.11 16.80
N ARG A 22 16.43 20.91 17.81
CA ARG A 22 15.32 19.95 17.80
C ARG A 22 14.02 20.68 17.47
N SER A 23 13.28 20.15 16.51
CA SER A 23 11.92 20.62 16.22
C SER A 23 10.95 19.47 16.34
N THR A 24 9.87 19.68 17.04
CA THR A 24 8.70 18.80 17.07
C THR A 24 7.73 19.11 15.94
N TYR A 25 8.04 20.12 15.13
CA TYR A 25 7.22 20.49 13.99
C TYR A 25 7.20 19.36 12.96
N ARG A 26 6.01 18.90 12.64
CA ARG A 26 5.76 17.96 11.53
C ARG A 26 4.95 18.70 10.48
N PRO A 27 5.47 18.83 9.25
CA PRO A 27 4.77 19.56 8.18
C PRO A 27 3.52 18.82 7.69
N ALA A 28 3.38 17.52 8.01
CA ALA A 28 2.21 16.72 7.69
C ALA A 28 1.59 16.14 8.96
N ILE A 29 0.28 16.31 9.08
CA ILE A 29 -0.50 15.67 10.15
C ILE A 29 -0.75 14.22 9.72
N ALA A 30 -0.34 13.26 10.55
CA ALA A 30 -0.66 11.85 10.35
C ALA A 30 -1.87 11.49 11.22
N GLU A 31 -2.91 10.98 10.60
CA GLU A 31 -4.08 10.43 11.28
C GLU A 31 -4.02 8.91 11.23
N PHE A 32 -4.42 8.28 12.34
CA PHE A 32 -4.44 6.83 12.46
C PHE A 32 -5.88 6.32 12.45
N SER A 33 -6.06 5.19 11.83
CA SER A 33 -7.33 4.48 11.85
C SER A 33 -7.12 2.98 11.96
N VAL A 34 -8.11 2.30 12.54
CA VAL A 34 -8.11 0.84 12.69
C VAL A 34 -9.26 0.25 11.89
N LEU A 35 -8.94 -0.63 10.96
CA LEU A 35 -9.93 -1.41 10.24
C LEU A 35 -10.46 -2.52 11.16
N ARG A 36 -11.76 -2.50 11.45
CA ARG A 36 -12.42 -3.53 12.26
C ARG A 36 -13.56 -4.18 11.51
N SER A 37 -13.52 -5.51 11.42
CA SER A 37 -14.67 -6.27 10.91
C SER A 37 -15.65 -6.58 12.03
N SER A 38 -16.94 -6.48 11.72
CA SER A 38 -18.05 -6.82 12.61
C SER A 38 -19.08 -7.66 11.84
N GLY A 39 -19.88 -8.43 12.58
CA GLY A 39 -20.86 -9.32 12.01
C GLY A 39 -20.25 -10.62 11.46
N SER A 40 -21.12 -11.49 10.95
CA SER A 40 -20.72 -12.77 10.34
C SER A 40 -21.54 -13.02 9.06
N GLY A 41 -21.02 -13.88 8.20
CA GLY A 41 -21.71 -14.29 6.97
C GLY A 41 -22.13 -13.12 6.09
N VAL A 42 -23.42 -13.03 5.81
CA VAL A 42 -24.00 -11.99 4.92
C VAL A 42 -23.99 -10.59 5.55
N ASN A 43 -23.99 -10.51 6.88
CA ASN A 43 -24.04 -9.25 7.63
C ASN A 43 -22.64 -8.74 8.00
N LYS A 44 -21.59 -9.35 7.48
CA LYS A 44 -20.23 -8.88 7.73
C LYS A 44 -20.02 -7.52 7.08
N SER A 45 -19.57 -6.57 7.88
CA SER A 45 -19.15 -5.23 7.43
C SER A 45 -17.82 -4.86 8.04
N VAL A 46 -17.16 -3.89 7.46
CA VAL A 46 -15.90 -3.35 7.95
C VAL A 46 -16.08 -1.86 8.21
N ARG A 47 -15.76 -1.44 9.41
CA ARG A 47 -15.71 -0.04 9.80
C ARG A 47 -14.27 0.44 9.93
N LEU A 48 -14.08 1.72 9.81
CA LEU A 48 -12.82 2.41 10.03
C LEU A 48 -12.95 3.25 11.30
N ASP A 49 -12.29 2.83 12.38
CA ASP A 49 -12.25 3.58 13.62
C ASP A 49 -11.13 4.63 13.51
N MET A 50 -11.51 5.89 13.44
CA MET A 50 -10.61 7.02 13.28
C MET A 50 -10.08 7.49 14.63
N HIS A 51 -8.77 7.71 14.68
CA HIS A 51 -8.05 8.27 15.81
C HIS A 51 -7.35 9.57 15.37
N PRO A 52 -8.09 10.68 15.25
CA PRO A 52 -7.54 11.94 14.79
C PRO A 52 -6.43 12.44 15.72
N HIS A 53 -5.49 13.20 15.14
CA HIS A 53 -4.42 13.82 15.90
C HIS A 53 -4.98 14.85 16.90
N ALA A 54 -4.47 14.81 18.12
CA ALA A 54 -4.67 15.75 19.23
C ALA A 54 -6.07 16.41 19.36
N GLN A 55 -6.72 16.20 20.49
CA GLN A 55 -7.95 16.91 20.94
C GLN A 55 -9.23 16.70 20.11
N GLN A 56 -9.19 16.03 18.97
CA GLN A 56 -10.39 15.67 18.22
C GLN A 56 -11.03 14.39 18.79
N ARG A 57 -12.37 14.36 18.77
CA ARG A 57 -13.13 13.20 19.23
C ARG A 57 -12.96 12.03 18.28
N GLN A 58 -12.67 10.84 18.79
CA GLN A 58 -12.68 9.61 18.02
C GLN A 58 -14.06 9.37 17.42
N TYR A 59 -14.09 8.89 16.18
CA TYR A 59 -15.33 8.54 15.47
C TYR A 59 -15.11 7.32 14.57
N SER A 60 -16.19 6.71 14.13
CA SER A 60 -16.15 5.54 13.25
C SER A 60 -16.88 5.79 11.94
N ILE A 61 -16.28 5.36 10.84
CA ILE A 61 -16.91 5.32 9.52
C ILE A 61 -17.45 3.91 9.32
N HIS A 62 -18.74 3.74 9.45
CA HIS A 62 -19.42 2.47 9.25
C HIS A 62 -19.58 2.15 7.76
N GLY A 63 -19.49 0.87 7.39
CA GLY A 63 -19.61 0.44 5.99
C GLY A 63 -18.46 0.95 5.11
N PHE A 64 -17.28 1.19 5.69
CA PHE A 64 -16.11 1.57 4.92
C PHE A 64 -15.81 0.55 3.82
N LEU A 65 -15.90 -0.74 4.17
CA LEU A 65 -16.01 -1.83 3.21
C LEU A 65 -17.20 -2.70 3.62
N ASP A 66 -18.02 -3.05 2.67
CA ASP A 66 -19.12 -3.96 2.88
C ASP A 66 -19.13 -5.07 1.81
N ARG A 67 -20.08 -5.97 1.93
CA ARG A 67 -20.19 -7.10 1.03
C ARG A 67 -20.41 -6.67 -0.43
N SER A 68 -21.08 -5.55 -0.68
CA SER A 68 -21.35 -5.05 -2.03
C SER A 68 -20.08 -4.70 -2.78
N ASN A 69 -19.04 -4.23 -2.08
CA ASN A 69 -17.74 -3.96 -2.67
C ASN A 69 -17.07 -5.21 -3.25
N PHE A 70 -17.43 -6.39 -2.73
CA PHE A 70 -16.87 -7.68 -3.11
C PHE A 70 -17.86 -8.55 -3.87
N GLN A 71 -19.02 -8.00 -4.28
CA GLN A 71 -19.98 -8.70 -5.13
C GLN A 71 -19.71 -8.42 -6.60
N TYR A 72 -19.99 -9.42 -7.41
CA TYR A 72 -19.93 -9.34 -8.86
C TYR A 72 -21.01 -10.24 -9.48
N VAL A 73 -21.47 -9.89 -10.68
CA VAL A 73 -22.35 -10.73 -11.48
C VAL A 73 -21.49 -11.67 -12.32
N ASN A 74 -21.66 -12.95 -12.11
CA ASN A 74 -20.96 -13.94 -12.93
C ASN A 74 -21.49 -13.85 -14.38
N PRO A 75 -20.60 -13.63 -15.37
CA PRO A 75 -21.04 -13.43 -16.78
C PRO A 75 -21.79 -14.62 -17.37
N GLN A 76 -21.41 -15.84 -16.98
CA GLN A 76 -21.96 -17.08 -17.52
C GLN A 76 -23.31 -17.45 -16.89
N THR A 77 -23.41 -17.33 -15.56
CA THR A 77 -24.59 -17.79 -14.81
C THR A 77 -25.57 -16.66 -14.52
N ARG A 78 -25.21 -15.41 -14.77
CA ARG A 78 -25.99 -14.19 -14.44
C ARG A 78 -26.36 -14.08 -12.96
N ARG A 79 -25.73 -14.86 -12.09
CA ARG A 79 -25.95 -14.85 -10.64
C ARG A 79 -24.93 -13.96 -9.93
N THR A 80 -25.40 -13.23 -8.94
CA THR A 80 -24.51 -12.48 -8.03
C THR A 80 -23.70 -13.43 -7.18
N LYS A 81 -22.39 -13.29 -7.24
CA LYS A 81 -21.42 -14.02 -6.39
C LYS A 81 -20.66 -13.03 -5.53
N THR A 82 -20.10 -13.53 -4.44
CA THR A 82 -19.24 -12.73 -3.55
C THR A 82 -17.82 -13.27 -3.65
N TYR A 83 -16.87 -12.39 -3.96
CA TYR A 83 -15.46 -12.65 -3.75
C TYR A 83 -15.18 -12.73 -2.25
N THR A 84 -14.09 -13.40 -1.86
CA THR A 84 -13.73 -13.59 -0.45
C THR A 84 -13.70 -12.27 0.32
N PHE A 85 -14.63 -12.12 1.26
CA PHE A 85 -14.74 -10.94 2.15
C PHE A 85 -14.28 -11.25 3.59
N THR A 86 -13.72 -12.43 3.83
CA THR A 86 -13.34 -12.90 5.18
C THR A 86 -11.84 -12.83 5.45
N SER A 87 -11.03 -12.77 4.41
CA SER A 87 -9.58 -12.73 4.49
C SER A 87 -9.09 -11.33 4.85
N THR A 88 -8.25 -11.21 5.87
CA THR A 88 -7.57 -9.94 6.23
C THR A 88 -6.78 -9.38 5.04
N LYS A 89 -6.18 -10.25 4.24
CA LYS A 89 -5.46 -9.88 3.02
C LYS A 89 -6.38 -9.25 1.99
N ALA A 90 -7.53 -9.87 1.72
CA ALA A 90 -8.53 -9.32 0.80
C ALA A 90 -9.07 -7.96 1.27
N LEU A 91 -9.27 -7.81 2.59
CA LEU A 91 -9.70 -6.54 3.18
C LEU A 91 -8.63 -5.47 3.08
N ALA A 92 -7.36 -5.79 3.30
CA ALA A 92 -6.25 -4.84 3.19
C ALA A 92 -6.11 -4.31 1.75
N VAL A 93 -6.14 -5.20 0.76
CA VAL A 93 -6.11 -4.83 -0.66
C VAL A 93 -7.35 -4.03 -1.04
N GLY A 94 -8.55 -4.46 -0.60
CA GLY A 94 -9.80 -3.74 -0.84
C GLY A 94 -9.81 -2.33 -0.23
N ALA A 95 -9.27 -2.18 0.99
CA ALA A 95 -9.13 -0.89 1.64
C ALA A 95 -8.18 0.04 0.87
N ALA A 96 -7.03 -0.48 0.45
CA ALA A 96 -6.08 0.29 -0.35
C ALA A 96 -6.68 0.75 -1.68
N ARG A 97 -7.41 -0.13 -2.38
CA ARG A 97 -8.14 0.23 -3.60
C ARG A 97 -9.16 1.32 -3.34
N LYS A 98 -9.92 1.23 -2.24
CA LYS A 98 -10.97 2.20 -1.91
C LYS A 98 -10.46 3.62 -1.70
N VAL A 99 -9.25 3.77 -1.15
CA VAL A 99 -8.66 5.09 -0.88
C VAL A 99 -7.78 5.64 -2.01
N LEU A 100 -7.65 4.95 -3.15
CA LEU A 100 -6.86 5.42 -4.29
C LEU A 100 -7.31 6.79 -4.82
N SER A 101 -8.61 7.09 -4.75
CA SER A 101 -9.14 8.40 -5.14
C SER A 101 -8.63 9.55 -4.26
N MET A 102 -8.08 9.25 -3.09
CA MET A 102 -7.49 10.25 -2.18
C MET A 102 -6.01 10.54 -2.50
N GLY A 103 -5.36 9.72 -3.32
CA GLY A 103 -3.96 9.86 -3.72
C GLY A 103 -3.14 8.58 -3.54
N THR A 104 -1.83 8.71 -3.70
CA THR A 104 -0.90 7.57 -3.66
C THR A 104 -1.04 6.78 -2.37
N THR A 105 -1.27 5.48 -2.53
CA THR A 105 -1.54 4.54 -1.44
C THR A 105 -0.47 3.46 -1.40
N ALA A 106 0.05 3.19 -0.20
CA ALA A 106 0.97 2.09 0.03
C ALA A 106 0.31 0.99 0.88
N ILE A 107 0.56 -0.27 0.54
CA ILE A 107 0.27 -1.43 1.39
C ILE A 107 1.60 -1.95 1.91
N PHE A 108 1.78 -1.91 3.22
CA PHE A 108 3.00 -2.37 3.87
C PHE A 108 2.84 -3.79 4.42
N ALA A 109 3.81 -4.65 4.11
CA ALA A 109 3.99 -5.96 4.71
C ALA A 109 5.38 -6.09 5.33
N ALA A 110 5.48 -6.66 6.54
CA ALA A 110 6.76 -6.85 7.22
C ALA A 110 7.69 -7.84 6.47
N ASN A 111 7.12 -8.78 5.73
CA ASN A 111 7.85 -9.80 4.98
C ASN A 111 7.59 -9.66 3.48
N LYS A 112 8.58 -10.07 2.66
CA LYS A 112 8.44 -10.10 1.21
C LYS A 112 7.71 -11.34 0.71
N ARG A 113 8.04 -12.52 1.27
CA ARG A 113 7.56 -13.84 0.83
C ARG A 113 6.44 -14.36 1.73
N GLY A 114 5.83 -15.45 1.27
CA GLY A 114 4.74 -16.12 1.95
C GLY A 114 3.38 -15.48 1.65
N ASN A 115 2.34 -16.19 2.05
CA ASN A 115 0.95 -15.77 1.79
C ASN A 115 0.58 -14.43 2.43
N GLN A 116 1.30 -14.03 3.48
CA GLN A 116 1.13 -12.75 4.20
C GLN A 116 2.22 -11.72 3.90
N GLY A 117 3.05 -11.96 2.90
CA GLY A 117 4.09 -11.05 2.46
C GLY A 117 3.64 -10.13 1.33
N ALA A 118 4.52 -9.23 0.92
CA ALA A 118 4.26 -8.30 -0.17
C ALA A 118 3.89 -9.02 -1.49
N ILE A 119 4.56 -10.13 -1.80
CA ILE A 119 4.25 -10.96 -2.97
C ILE A 119 2.82 -11.51 -2.88
N GLY A 120 2.43 -12.05 -1.72
CA GLY A 120 1.08 -12.57 -1.53
C GLY A 120 -0.01 -11.50 -1.59
N LEU A 121 0.30 -10.25 -1.22
CA LEU A 121 -0.61 -9.11 -1.41
C LEU A 121 -0.74 -8.71 -2.88
N ALA A 122 0.36 -8.76 -3.64
CA ALA A 122 0.34 -8.50 -5.07
C ALA A 122 -0.48 -9.56 -5.84
N GLU A 123 -0.33 -10.84 -5.47
CA GLU A 123 -1.16 -11.93 -6.01
C GLU A 123 -2.65 -11.73 -5.67
N GLU A 124 -2.95 -11.31 -4.44
CA GLU A 124 -4.32 -11.00 -4.03
C GLU A 124 -4.92 -9.85 -4.83
N LEU A 125 -4.14 -8.78 -5.07
CA LEU A 125 -4.58 -7.66 -5.90
C LEU A 125 -4.93 -8.15 -7.32
N ILE A 126 -4.02 -8.87 -7.98
CA ILE A 126 -4.23 -9.40 -9.32
C ILE A 126 -5.48 -10.27 -9.36
N LYS A 127 -5.64 -11.15 -8.37
CA LYS A 127 -6.82 -12.01 -8.25
C LYS A 127 -8.11 -11.23 -8.07
N GLN A 128 -8.12 -10.16 -7.28
CA GLN A 128 -9.30 -9.29 -7.14
C GLN A 128 -9.67 -8.60 -8.44
N LEU A 129 -8.68 -8.24 -9.27
CA LEU A 129 -8.89 -7.56 -10.55
C LEU A 129 -9.42 -8.48 -11.66
N GLU A 130 -9.37 -9.81 -11.48
CA GLU A 130 -10.04 -10.78 -12.35
C GLU A 130 -11.58 -10.70 -12.26
N TYR A 131 -12.09 -10.01 -11.24
CA TYR A 131 -13.52 -9.88 -11.00
C TYR A 131 -13.94 -8.41 -11.06
N PRO A 132 -15.11 -8.08 -11.65
CA PRO A 132 -15.64 -6.72 -11.70
C PRO A 132 -16.22 -6.30 -10.34
N LEU A 133 -15.34 -6.16 -9.35
CA LEU A 133 -15.70 -5.73 -8.00
C LEU A 133 -16.01 -4.23 -7.98
N ALA A 134 -16.93 -3.81 -7.09
CA ALA A 134 -17.26 -2.39 -6.88
C ALA A 134 -16.17 -1.67 -6.05
N LEU A 135 -14.93 -1.74 -6.54
CA LEU A 135 -13.73 -1.12 -5.97
C LEU A 135 -12.93 -0.45 -7.10
N PRO A 136 -12.28 0.69 -6.84
CA PRO A 136 -11.43 1.35 -7.81
C PRO A 136 -10.41 0.41 -8.45
N ASN A 137 -10.20 0.53 -9.76
CA ASN A 137 -9.16 -0.20 -10.46
C ASN A 137 -7.87 0.63 -10.42
N PRO A 138 -6.74 0.08 -9.94
CA PRO A 138 -5.47 0.83 -9.87
C PRO A 138 -4.99 1.37 -11.21
N VAL A 139 -5.32 0.70 -12.31
CA VAL A 139 -4.98 1.15 -13.68
C VAL A 139 -5.60 2.51 -14.00
N ASP A 140 -6.79 2.81 -13.46
CA ASP A 140 -7.46 4.11 -13.66
C ASP A 140 -6.72 5.28 -12.99
N TYR A 141 -5.75 4.96 -12.12
CA TYR A 141 -4.89 5.90 -11.38
C TYR A 141 -3.43 5.81 -11.82
N ALA A 142 -3.18 5.31 -13.02
CA ALA A 142 -1.85 5.14 -13.58
C ALA A 142 -1.73 5.76 -14.97
N ASP A 143 -0.55 6.30 -15.27
CA ASP A 143 -0.19 6.76 -16.61
C ASP A 143 0.26 5.55 -17.45
N ILE A 144 -0.65 4.99 -18.22
CA ILE A 144 -0.42 3.75 -19.01
C ILE A 144 0.75 3.91 -19.97
N GLU A 145 0.92 5.07 -20.61
CA GLU A 145 2.03 5.29 -21.54
C GLU A 145 3.37 5.30 -20.80
N ALA A 146 3.44 5.92 -19.62
CA ALA A 146 4.62 5.88 -18.78
C ALA A 146 4.95 4.45 -18.28
N LEU A 147 3.94 3.63 -18.04
CA LEU A 147 4.14 2.24 -17.57
C LEU A 147 4.65 1.32 -18.68
N ARG A 148 4.27 1.51 -19.93
CA ARG A 148 4.54 0.58 -21.05
C ARG A 148 6.02 0.22 -21.15
N THR A 149 6.89 1.21 -21.28
CA THR A 149 8.35 1.00 -21.40
C THR A 149 8.93 0.28 -20.17
N ARG A 150 8.40 0.58 -18.97
CA ARG A 150 8.86 -0.04 -17.71
C ARG A 150 8.38 -1.49 -17.60
N ILE A 151 7.19 -1.78 -18.09
CA ILE A 151 6.68 -3.15 -18.17
C ILE A 151 7.54 -3.97 -19.14
N ASP A 152 7.82 -3.46 -20.34
CA ASP A 152 8.66 -4.13 -21.33
C ASP A 152 10.07 -4.41 -20.77
N TYR A 153 10.65 -3.47 -20.05
CA TYR A 153 11.92 -3.65 -19.34
C TYR A 153 11.84 -4.79 -18.32
N LEU A 154 10.84 -4.75 -17.43
CA LEU A 154 10.68 -5.78 -16.39
C LEU A 154 10.42 -7.17 -16.96
N GLU A 155 9.69 -7.27 -18.07
CA GLU A 155 9.42 -8.54 -18.75
C GLU A 155 10.65 -9.10 -19.43
N THR A 156 11.49 -8.23 -19.98
CA THR A 156 12.76 -8.62 -20.60
C THR A 156 13.74 -9.13 -19.54
N GLU A 157 13.87 -8.44 -18.42
CA GLU A 157 14.84 -8.77 -17.37
C GLU A 157 14.41 -9.97 -16.49
N PHE A 158 13.13 -10.05 -16.15
CA PHE A 158 12.62 -11.02 -15.17
C PHE A 158 11.60 -12.01 -15.73
N GLY A 159 11.18 -11.84 -16.97
CA GLY A 159 10.13 -12.62 -17.62
C GLY A 159 8.72 -12.09 -17.36
N ALA A 160 7.82 -12.27 -18.34
CA ALA A 160 6.44 -11.78 -18.29
C ALA A 160 5.58 -12.39 -17.17
N GLY A 161 5.98 -13.54 -16.63
CA GLY A 161 5.35 -14.20 -15.48
C GLY A 161 5.75 -13.63 -14.13
N TRP A 162 6.81 -12.81 -14.06
CA TRP A 162 7.28 -12.25 -12.80
C TRP A 162 6.22 -11.37 -12.15
N ILE A 163 6.01 -11.58 -10.84
CA ILE A 163 4.93 -10.93 -10.12
C ILE A 163 5.05 -9.40 -10.13
N GLY A 164 6.27 -8.84 -10.17
CA GLY A 164 6.50 -7.40 -10.26
C GLY A 164 6.01 -6.82 -11.59
N ALA A 165 6.31 -7.46 -12.72
CA ALA A 165 5.82 -7.04 -14.05
C ALA A 165 4.29 -7.17 -14.13
N ARG A 166 3.74 -8.29 -13.61
CA ARG A 166 2.29 -8.51 -13.55
C ARG A 166 1.58 -7.46 -12.69
N SER A 167 2.18 -7.09 -11.56
CA SER A 167 1.64 -6.03 -10.68
C SER A 167 1.65 -4.68 -11.38
N LEU A 168 2.75 -4.33 -12.04
CA LEU A 168 2.89 -3.06 -12.76
C LEU A 168 1.86 -2.96 -13.90
N ARG A 169 1.63 -4.04 -14.64
CA ARG A 169 0.57 -4.13 -15.67
C ARG A 169 -0.83 -3.85 -15.11
N ASN A 170 -1.04 -4.19 -13.83
CA ASN A 170 -2.29 -3.97 -13.11
C ASN A 170 -2.30 -2.66 -12.29
N GLY A 171 -1.42 -1.71 -12.59
CA GLY A 171 -1.40 -0.40 -11.98
C GLY A 171 -0.84 -0.36 -10.56
N ALA A 172 0.00 -1.33 -10.17
CA ALA A 172 0.62 -1.37 -8.85
C ALA A 172 2.13 -1.66 -8.92
N VAL A 173 2.92 -0.93 -8.17
CA VAL A 173 4.34 -1.22 -7.95
C VAL A 173 4.46 -2.28 -6.86
N LEU A 174 5.28 -3.31 -7.09
CA LEU A 174 5.77 -4.21 -6.05
C LEU A 174 7.21 -3.82 -5.71
N HIS A 175 7.48 -3.53 -4.42
CA HIS A 175 8.77 -3.02 -3.96
C HIS A 175 9.27 -3.80 -2.73
N HIS A 176 10.42 -4.46 -2.85
CA HIS A 176 11.08 -5.16 -1.75
C HIS A 176 12.58 -5.31 -2.01
N GLY A 177 13.36 -5.65 -0.98
CA GLY A 177 14.81 -5.64 -1.01
C GLY A 177 15.48 -6.65 -1.96
N ASP A 178 14.76 -7.68 -2.46
CA ASP A 178 15.34 -8.62 -3.44
C ASP A 178 15.29 -8.10 -4.88
N ILE A 179 14.59 -7.00 -5.13
CA ILE A 179 14.59 -6.35 -6.44
C ILE A 179 15.92 -5.60 -6.57
N PRO A 180 16.66 -5.75 -7.69
CA PRO A 180 17.89 -5.01 -7.92
C PRO A 180 17.70 -3.50 -7.73
N GLN A 181 18.74 -2.82 -7.29
CA GLN A 181 18.66 -1.41 -6.93
C GLN A 181 18.21 -0.55 -8.12
N GLU A 182 18.80 -0.77 -9.30
CA GLU A 182 18.46 -0.03 -10.51
C GLU A 182 16.98 -0.18 -10.87
N THR A 183 16.44 -1.38 -10.73
CA THR A 183 15.02 -1.65 -10.97
C THR A 183 14.14 -0.95 -9.93
N ARG A 184 14.56 -0.93 -8.64
CA ARG A 184 13.82 -0.20 -7.60
C ARG A 184 13.77 1.29 -7.88
N GLU A 185 14.89 1.88 -8.30
CA GLU A 185 14.98 3.30 -8.65
C GLU A 185 14.01 3.68 -9.78
N VAL A 186 13.91 2.85 -10.81
CA VAL A 186 12.95 3.02 -11.92
C VAL A 186 11.49 2.95 -11.41
N LEU A 187 11.19 2.04 -10.49
CA LEU A 187 9.85 1.92 -9.90
C LEU A 187 9.52 3.07 -8.94
N GLU A 188 10.51 3.54 -8.19
CA GLU A 188 10.38 4.69 -7.28
C GLU A 188 10.18 6.01 -8.03
N GLU A 189 10.80 6.14 -9.21
CA GLU A 189 10.57 7.28 -10.10
C GLU A 189 9.11 7.39 -10.53
N LEU A 190 8.47 6.27 -10.92
CA LEU A 190 7.04 6.24 -11.26
C LEU A 190 6.16 6.74 -10.11
N LEU A 191 6.49 6.38 -8.88
CA LEU A 191 5.77 6.83 -7.68
C LEU A 191 6.04 8.31 -7.37
N ARG A 192 7.29 8.75 -7.47
CA ARG A 192 7.72 10.13 -7.24
C ARG A 192 7.03 11.08 -8.19
N ASP A 193 6.96 10.70 -9.46
CA ASP A 193 6.35 11.49 -10.53
C ASP A 193 4.82 11.31 -10.60
N ARG A 194 4.24 10.58 -9.65
CA ARG A 194 2.80 10.29 -9.59
C ARG A 194 2.24 9.64 -10.86
N ARG A 195 3.09 8.90 -11.58
CA ARG A 195 2.66 8.13 -12.76
C ARG A 195 1.89 6.87 -12.37
N ILE A 196 1.98 6.47 -11.11
CA ILE A 196 1.27 5.34 -10.52
C ILE A 196 0.94 5.65 -9.06
N GLN A 197 -0.21 5.20 -8.57
CA GLN A 197 -0.69 5.60 -7.24
C GLN A 197 -0.85 4.42 -6.26
N LEU A 198 -0.53 3.20 -6.65
CA LEU A 198 -0.54 2.05 -5.74
C LEU A 198 0.84 1.41 -5.64
N VAL A 199 1.30 1.20 -4.41
CA VAL A 199 2.52 0.45 -4.14
C VAL A 199 2.29 -0.59 -3.04
N ILE A 200 2.80 -1.79 -3.26
CA ILE A 200 2.86 -2.87 -2.27
C ILE A 200 4.31 -3.05 -1.89
N CYS A 201 4.65 -2.87 -0.62
CA CYS A 201 6.04 -2.73 -0.21
C CYS A 201 6.39 -3.40 1.13
N THR A 202 7.69 -3.55 1.33
CA THR A 202 8.31 -3.85 2.62
C THR A 202 9.04 -2.61 3.16
N SER A 203 9.73 -2.75 4.30
CA SER A 203 10.46 -1.64 4.95
C SER A 203 11.51 -0.96 4.07
N THR A 204 11.99 -1.64 3.03
CA THR A 204 12.98 -1.07 2.09
C THR A 204 12.49 0.18 1.35
N LEU A 205 11.17 0.37 1.20
CA LEU A 205 10.64 1.58 0.61
C LEU A 205 10.80 2.82 1.51
N ALA A 206 10.87 2.62 2.83
CA ALA A 206 11.05 3.70 3.80
C ALA A 206 12.50 4.17 3.92
N GLU A 207 13.44 3.41 3.39
CA GLU A 207 14.87 3.66 3.49
C GLU A 207 15.32 4.62 2.36
N GLY A 208 15.27 5.92 2.64
CA GLY A 208 15.93 6.93 1.81
C GLY A 208 15.11 7.59 0.71
N VAL A 209 13.83 7.30 0.55
CA VAL A 209 13.01 7.87 -0.52
C VAL A 209 11.88 8.72 0.04
N ASN A 210 11.83 9.99 -0.37
CA ASN A 210 10.69 10.86 -0.08
C ASN A 210 9.61 10.67 -1.15
N LEU A 211 8.69 9.74 -0.93
CA LEU A 211 7.58 9.46 -1.84
C LEU A 211 6.30 10.19 -1.40
N PRO A 212 5.48 10.65 -2.34
CA PRO A 212 4.24 11.38 -2.05
C PRO A 212 3.11 10.44 -1.59
N ILE A 213 3.36 9.58 -0.59
CA ILE A 213 2.37 8.63 -0.08
C ILE A 213 1.35 9.38 0.77
N ARG A 214 0.08 9.31 0.37
CA ARG A 214 -1.07 9.89 1.06
C ARG A 214 -1.68 8.95 2.07
N SER A 215 -1.80 7.67 1.73
CA SER A 215 -2.44 6.66 2.57
C SER A 215 -1.52 5.46 2.75
N LEU A 216 -1.44 4.94 3.97
CA LEU A 216 -0.64 3.76 4.30
C LEU A 216 -1.52 2.70 4.97
N VAL A 217 -1.67 1.56 4.33
CA VAL A 217 -2.33 0.37 4.88
C VAL A 217 -1.28 -0.54 5.49
N LEU A 218 -1.22 -0.60 6.81
CA LEU A 218 -0.34 -1.50 7.54
C LEU A 218 -1.00 -2.88 7.64
N TYR A 219 -0.58 -3.82 6.78
CA TYR A 219 -1.12 -5.17 6.76
C TYR A 219 -0.47 -6.07 7.80
N SER A 220 0.84 -6.04 7.91
CA SER A 220 1.59 -6.76 8.94
C SER A 220 2.81 -5.97 9.37
N VAL A 221 3.06 -5.92 10.68
CA VAL A 221 4.18 -5.15 11.27
C VAL A 221 5.21 -6.03 11.97
N GLN A 222 4.90 -7.32 12.19
CA GLN A 222 5.82 -8.26 12.84
C GLN A 222 6.60 -9.04 11.78
N ARG A 223 7.93 -8.98 11.85
CA ARG A 223 8.79 -9.96 11.20
C ARG A 223 8.72 -11.26 12.02
N ARG A 224 8.34 -12.35 11.39
CA ARG A 224 8.63 -13.68 11.96
C ARG A 224 10.13 -13.90 11.78
N VAL A 225 10.83 -13.99 12.90
CA VAL A 225 12.24 -14.41 12.97
C VAL A 225 12.35 -15.87 12.60
#